data_334d3debb81de3afdc8909d86545896f
#
_entry.id   334d3debb81de3afdc8909d86545896f
#
_cell.length_a   1.000
_cell.length_b   1.000
_cell.length_c   1.000
_cell.angle_alpha   90.00
_cell.angle_beta   90.00
_cell.angle_gamma   90.00
#
_symmetry.space_group_name_H-M   'P 1'
#
loop_
_entity.id
_entity.type
_entity.pdbx_description
1 polymer ?
#
loop_
_entity_poly.entity_id
_entity_poly.type
_entity_poly.pdbx_seq_one_letter_code
_entity_poly.pdbx_strand_id
1 'polypeptide(L)'
;MHMEPGLVDASKIFLSYATGAAAIGYGARLALEMLKKDGAGALLVRTLLATALVFAFFEIFPHHPVGVSEVHLILGTTLLLIFGAAPAALGLAGGLLVQSLFFAPQDLPQYGMNVTTLLVPLFATAALARRVIPHSMAYVDLSYAQTFKLSLAYQGGIVLWVGFWALYGQGMGADNLQSIGSFGAAYMSVVLLEPLIDLGVLAAAKWLRGLQGHVAIERRVYQPA
;
A
#
# COMPACT_ATOMS: atom_id res chain seq x y z
N MET A 1 3.33 1.19 -8.88
CA MET A 1 2.15 1.85 -9.47
C MET A 1 2.54 3.25 -9.83
N HIS A 2 2.61 3.50 -11.10
CA HIS A 2 3.05 4.77 -11.67
C HIS A 2 1.89 5.33 -12.48
N MET A 3 1.50 6.58 -12.14
CA MET A 3 0.55 7.34 -12.95
C MET A 3 1.27 7.77 -14.24
N GLU A 4 0.59 7.64 -15.37
CA GLU A 4 1.15 8.03 -16.66
C GLU A 4 1.63 9.49 -16.63
N PRO A 5 2.87 9.78 -17.11
CA PRO A 5 3.38 11.13 -17.21
C PRO A 5 2.45 12.01 -18.08
N GLY A 6 2.15 13.22 -17.58
CA GLY A 6 1.22 14.13 -18.25
C GLY A 6 -0.26 13.92 -17.95
N LEU A 7 -0.62 12.93 -17.13
CA LEU A 7 -2.01 12.72 -16.68
C LEU A 7 -2.58 13.96 -15.96
N VAL A 8 -1.74 14.64 -15.19
CA VAL A 8 -2.07 15.89 -14.50
C VAL A 8 -1.09 16.98 -14.93
N ASP A 9 -1.62 18.10 -15.40
CA ASP A 9 -0.84 19.26 -15.84
C ASP A 9 0.01 19.85 -14.70
N ALA A 10 1.14 20.49 -15.06
CA ALA A 10 2.04 21.15 -14.12
C ALA A 10 1.34 22.18 -13.24
N SER A 11 0.32 22.88 -13.75
CA SER A 11 -0.48 23.85 -12.98
C SER A 11 -1.33 23.21 -11.88
N LYS A 12 -1.71 21.93 -12.04
CA LYS A 12 -2.54 21.18 -11.10
C LYS A 12 -1.74 20.26 -10.18
N ILE A 13 -0.50 19.95 -10.51
CA ILE A 13 0.33 18.96 -9.78
C ILE A 13 0.60 19.36 -8.33
N PHE A 14 0.47 20.65 -8.00
CA PHE A 14 0.65 21.17 -6.63
C PHE A 14 -0.26 20.45 -5.61
N LEU A 15 -1.48 20.08 -6.00
CA LEU A 15 -2.37 19.30 -5.13
C LEU A 15 -1.76 17.96 -4.73
N SER A 16 -1.01 17.33 -5.65
CA SER A 16 -0.35 16.04 -5.37
C SER A 16 0.74 16.19 -4.31
N TYR A 17 1.49 17.28 -4.35
CA TYR A 17 2.53 17.54 -3.35
C TYR A 17 1.94 17.86 -1.98
N ALA A 18 0.86 18.64 -1.94
CA ALA A 18 0.18 18.97 -0.70
C ALA A 18 -0.43 17.73 -0.04
N THR A 19 -1.16 16.91 -0.82
CA THR A 19 -1.75 15.67 -0.34
C THR A 19 -0.70 14.62 0.00
N GLY A 20 0.40 14.53 -0.79
CA GLY A 20 1.55 13.68 -0.52
C GLY A 20 2.23 14.03 0.79
N ALA A 21 2.50 15.31 1.03
CA ALA A 21 3.06 15.79 2.29
C ALA A 21 2.15 15.46 3.48
N ALA A 22 0.84 15.63 3.34
CA ALA A 22 -0.12 15.28 4.38
C ALA A 22 -0.14 13.76 4.67
N ALA A 23 -0.12 12.92 3.64
CA ALA A 23 -0.09 11.47 3.78
C ALA A 23 1.22 10.99 4.45
N ILE A 24 2.37 11.52 4.02
CA ILE A 24 3.68 11.22 4.62
C ILE A 24 3.70 11.72 6.08
N GLY A 25 3.18 12.92 6.36
CA GLY A 25 3.08 13.47 7.70
C GLY A 25 2.23 12.60 8.63
N TYR A 26 1.12 12.04 8.13
CA TYR A 26 0.33 11.08 8.89
C TYR A 26 1.09 9.77 9.13
N GLY A 27 1.82 9.26 8.13
CA GLY A 27 2.71 8.12 8.29
C GLY A 27 3.79 8.35 9.34
N ALA A 28 4.41 9.53 9.33
CA ALA A 28 5.40 9.94 10.34
C ALA A 28 4.80 10.01 11.76
N ARG A 29 3.56 10.49 11.90
CA ARG A 29 2.85 10.44 13.18
C ARG A 29 2.68 9.01 13.69
N LEU A 30 2.23 8.08 12.83
CA LEU A 30 2.13 6.66 13.19
C LEU A 30 3.48 6.06 13.58
N ALA A 31 4.57 6.47 12.90
CA ALA A 31 5.92 6.05 13.23
C ALA A 31 6.36 6.55 14.62
N LEU A 32 6.03 7.79 14.98
CA LEU A 32 6.28 8.33 16.32
C LEU A 32 5.49 7.59 17.40
N GLU A 33 4.24 7.20 17.13
CA GLU A 33 3.43 6.39 18.04
C GLU A 33 4.05 5.00 18.22
N MET A 34 4.47 4.35 17.13
CA MET A 34 5.16 3.05 17.17
C MET A 34 6.52 3.14 17.87
N LEU A 35 7.29 4.20 17.62
CA LEU A 35 8.59 4.44 18.28
C LEU A 35 8.47 4.43 19.81
N LYS A 36 7.39 5.04 20.33
CA LYS A 36 7.11 5.07 21.76
C LYS A 36 6.68 3.71 22.33
N LYS A 37 5.97 2.91 21.51
CA LYS A 37 5.38 1.63 21.92
C LYS A 37 6.35 0.46 21.78
N ASP A 38 7.00 0.35 20.61
CA ASP A 38 7.77 -0.82 20.18
C ASP A 38 9.29 -0.54 20.10
N GLY A 39 9.68 0.73 20.16
CA GLY A 39 11.07 1.18 20.11
C GLY A 39 11.64 1.37 18.70
N ALA A 40 12.81 2.02 18.64
CA ALA A 40 13.46 2.39 17.37
C ALA A 40 13.91 1.17 16.55
N GLY A 41 14.38 0.12 17.20
CA GLY A 41 14.83 -1.10 16.53
C GLY A 41 13.71 -1.77 15.74
N ALA A 42 12.51 -1.90 16.32
CA ALA A 42 11.35 -2.47 15.64
C ALA A 42 10.91 -1.62 14.45
N LEU A 43 10.82 -0.29 14.64
CA LEU A 43 10.46 0.62 13.56
C LEU A 43 11.46 0.53 12.40
N LEU A 44 12.76 0.59 12.68
CA LEU A 44 13.81 0.55 11.65
C LEU A 44 13.79 -0.77 10.88
N VAL A 45 13.84 -1.91 11.58
CA VAL A 45 13.92 -3.23 10.95
C VAL A 45 12.68 -3.49 10.09
N ARG A 46 11.48 -3.25 10.62
CA ARG A 46 10.23 -3.46 9.88
C ARG A 46 10.12 -2.52 8.68
N THR A 47 10.54 -1.24 8.81
CA THR A 47 10.54 -0.29 7.70
C THR A 47 11.51 -0.71 6.60
N LEU A 48 12.73 -1.11 6.94
CA LEU A 48 13.71 -1.58 5.96
C LEU A 48 13.22 -2.82 5.21
N LEU A 49 12.65 -3.79 5.92
CA LEU A 49 12.07 -4.98 5.30
C LEU A 49 10.89 -4.63 4.40
N ALA A 50 9.98 -3.77 4.85
CA ALA A 50 8.87 -3.30 4.04
C ALA A 50 9.35 -2.56 2.79
N THR A 51 10.35 -1.66 2.90
CA THR A 51 10.94 -0.93 1.77
C THR A 51 11.56 -1.89 0.75
N ALA A 52 12.32 -2.88 1.21
CA ALA A 52 12.95 -3.87 0.33
C ALA A 52 11.90 -4.71 -0.41
N LEU A 53 10.83 -5.14 0.28
CA LEU A 53 9.73 -5.88 -0.34
C LEU A 53 8.97 -5.03 -1.35
N VAL A 54 8.64 -3.78 -1.01
CA VAL A 54 7.95 -2.85 -1.93
C VAL A 54 8.79 -2.61 -3.17
N PHE A 55 10.10 -2.37 -3.01
CA PHE A 55 11.00 -2.23 -4.14
C PHE A 55 10.99 -3.49 -5.02
N ALA A 56 11.05 -4.69 -4.42
CA ALA A 56 10.98 -5.95 -5.15
C ALA A 56 9.63 -6.10 -5.90
N PHE A 57 8.51 -5.73 -5.27
CA PHE A 57 7.20 -5.80 -5.90
C PHE A 57 7.03 -4.83 -7.07
N PHE A 58 7.68 -3.68 -7.03
CA PHE A 58 7.56 -2.67 -8.07
C PHE A 58 8.55 -2.87 -9.21
N GLU A 59 9.75 -3.40 -8.94
CA GLU A 59 10.82 -3.48 -9.92
C GLU A 59 11.08 -4.90 -10.43
N ILE A 60 10.95 -5.91 -9.58
CA ILE A 60 11.31 -7.29 -9.95
C ILE A 60 10.11 -8.07 -10.48
N PHE A 61 8.91 -7.85 -9.90
CA PHE A 61 7.71 -8.55 -10.34
C PHE A 61 7.16 -7.92 -11.63
N PRO A 62 6.47 -8.73 -12.46
CA PRO A 62 5.86 -8.22 -13.68
C PRO A 62 4.89 -7.08 -13.40
N HIS A 63 5.00 -6.01 -14.15
CA HIS A 63 4.10 -4.88 -14.15
C HIS A 63 3.77 -4.46 -15.58
N HIS A 64 2.57 -3.98 -15.81
CA HIS A 64 2.11 -3.61 -17.15
C HIS A 64 1.29 -2.32 -17.11
N PRO A 65 1.53 -1.36 -18.01
CA PRO A 65 0.71 -0.18 -18.17
C PRO A 65 -0.69 -0.59 -18.67
N VAL A 66 -1.73 -0.09 -18.02
CA VAL A 66 -3.12 -0.30 -18.43
C VAL A 66 -3.91 0.99 -18.21
N GLY A 67 -4.39 1.59 -19.28
CA GLY A 67 -5.18 2.81 -19.19
C GLY A 67 -4.40 3.98 -18.61
N VAL A 68 -4.74 4.41 -17.42
CA VAL A 68 -4.22 5.63 -16.77
C VAL A 68 -3.05 5.37 -15.79
N SER A 69 -2.70 4.12 -15.55
CA SER A 69 -1.65 3.76 -14.60
C SER A 69 -1.13 2.34 -14.85
N GLU A 70 -0.11 1.93 -14.13
CA GLU A 70 0.43 0.57 -14.19
C GLU A 70 -0.22 -0.35 -13.16
N VAL A 71 -0.43 -1.60 -13.55
CA VAL A 71 -0.92 -2.68 -12.67
C VAL A 71 0.28 -3.40 -12.04
N HIS A 72 0.34 -3.38 -10.71
CA HIS A 72 1.36 -4.05 -9.90
C HIS A 72 0.72 -4.90 -8.82
N LEU A 73 1.41 -5.95 -8.41
CA LEU A 73 1.15 -6.64 -7.16
C LEU A 73 1.82 -5.84 -6.03
N ILE A 74 1.04 -5.18 -5.19
CA ILE A 74 1.58 -4.27 -4.15
C ILE A 74 1.68 -4.97 -2.79
N LEU A 75 0.75 -5.89 -2.50
CA LEU A 75 0.65 -6.60 -1.22
C LEU A 75 0.57 -5.66 0.00
N GLY A 76 -0.15 -4.53 -0.16
CA GLY A 76 -0.28 -3.55 0.91
C GLY A 76 -0.96 -4.10 2.15
N THR A 77 -1.92 -5.00 2.00
CA THR A 77 -2.56 -5.70 3.11
C THR A 77 -1.58 -6.62 3.82
N THR A 78 -0.75 -7.39 3.09
CA THR A 78 0.34 -8.20 3.66
C THR A 78 1.29 -7.33 4.49
N LEU A 79 1.76 -6.22 3.92
CA LEU A 79 2.68 -5.30 4.63
C LEU A 79 2.04 -4.76 5.91
N LEU A 80 0.76 -4.36 5.84
CA LEU A 80 0.00 -3.87 6.98
C LEU A 80 -0.10 -4.93 8.10
N LEU A 81 -0.45 -6.16 7.75
CA LEU A 81 -0.65 -7.23 8.73
C LEU A 81 0.67 -7.71 9.36
N ILE A 82 1.73 -7.85 8.56
CA ILE A 82 3.01 -8.40 9.03
C ILE A 82 3.87 -7.37 9.77
N PHE A 83 3.91 -6.13 9.29
CA PHE A 83 4.81 -5.09 9.82
C PHE A 83 4.11 -4.01 10.63
N GLY A 84 2.79 -3.87 10.46
CA GLY A 84 2.00 -2.78 11.05
C GLY A 84 1.89 -1.55 10.15
N ALA A 85 0.99 -0.64 10.49
CA ALA A 85 0.63 0.50 9.63
C ALA A 85 1.78 1.49 9.40
N ALA A 86 2.60 1.77 10.42
CA ALA A 86 3.70 2.73 10.30
C ALA A 86 4.82 2.21 9.39
N PRO A 87 5.40 1.01 9.62
CA PRO A 87 6.41 0.47 8.72
C PRO A 87 5.90 0.22 7.29
N ALA A 88 4.64 -0.22 7.13
CA ALA A 88 4.03 -0.39 5.82
C ALA A 88 3.95 0.95 5.06
N ALA A 89 3.51 2.02 5.73
CA ALA A 89 3.44 3.36 5.11
C ALA A 89 4.84 3.89 4.73
N LEU A 90 5.80 3.79 5.65
CA LEU A 90 7.18 4.22 5.37
C LEU A 90 7.84 3.35 4.30
N GLY A 91 7.56 2.04 4.30
CA GLY A 91 8.07 1.11 3.30
C GLY A 91 7.52 1.38 1.90
N LEU A 92 6.21 1.63 1.79
CA LEU A 92 5.57 2.00 0.52
C LEU A 92 6.14 3.32 -0.03
N ALA A 93 6.23 4.35 0.81
CA ALA A 93 6.82 5.62 0.39
C ALA A 93 8.31 5.48 0.06
N GLY A 94 9.07 4.78 0.90
CA GLY A 94 10.51 4.58 0.70
C GLY A 94 10.83 3.73 -0.53
N GLY A 95 10.13 2.60 -0.73
CA GLY A 95 10.32 1.72 -1.89
C GLY A 95 9.99 2.43 -3.20
N LEU A 96 8.88 3.18 -3.24
CA LEU A 96 8.52 4.01 -4.39
C LEU A 96 9.57 5.10 -4.66
N LEU A 97 10.11 5.73 -3.60
CA LEU A 97 11.14 6.75 -3.75
C LEU A 97 12.45 6.17 -4.30
N VAL A 98 12.89 5.02 -3.77
CA VAL A 98 14.09 4.32 -4.27
C VAL A 98 13.91 3.97 -5.75
N GLN A 99 12.77 3.43 -6.14
CA GLN A 99 12.47 3.14 -7.53
C GLN A 99 12.50 4.41 -8.39
N SER A 100 11.79 5.47 -7.98
CA SER A 100 11.74 6.71 -8.75
C SER A 100 13.11 7.40 -8.87
N LEU A 101 13.99 7.28 -7.87
CA LEU A 101 15.31 7.92 -7.94
C LEU A 101 16.30 7.16 -8.83
N PHE A 102 16.26 5.84 -8.82
CA PHE A 102 17.34 5.03 -9.42
C PHE A 102 16.91 4.26 -10.67
N PHE A 103 15.62 3.98 -10.85
CA PHE A 103 15.11 3.12 -11.92
C PHE A 103 14.11 3.82 -12.84
N ALA A 104 13.29 4.72 -12.30
CA ALA A 104 12.26 5.42 -13.05
C ALA A 104 12.24 6.95 -12.72
N PRO A 105 13.32 7.71 -12.99
CA PRO A 105 13.42 9.12 -12.62
C PRO A 105 12.37 10.01 -13.32
N GLN A 106 11.80 9.57 -14.43
CA GLN A 106 10.69 10.23 -15.12
C GLN A 106 9.41 10.29 -14.25
N ASP A 107 9.28 9.45 -13.23
CA ASP A 107 8.11 9.37 -12.35
C ASP A 107 8.23 10.27 -11.10
N LEU A 108 9.39 10.89 -10.88
CA LEU A 108 9.60 11.80 -9.75
C LEU A 108 8.61 12.97 -9.70
N PRO A 109 8.25 13.62 -10.83
CA PRO A 109 7.23 14.67 -10.80
C PRO A 109 5.87 14.19 -10.31
N GLN A 110 5.52 12.91 -10.54
CA GLN A 110 4.27 12.28 -10.13
C GLN A 110 4.35 11.62 -8.74
N TYR A 111 5.48 11.72 -8.04
CA TYR A 111 5.69 11.05 -6.74
C TYR A 111 4.58 11.37 -5.74
N GLY A 112 4.11 12.62 -5.67
CA GLY A 112 3.00 13.01 -4.79
C GLY A 112 1.71 12.25 -5.08
N MET A 113 1.34 12.08 -6.35
CA MET A 113 0.18 11.28 -6.77
C MET A 113 0.37 9.81 -6.43
N ASN A 114 1.51 9.26 -6.81
CA ASN A 114 1.82 7.85 -6.63
C ASN A 114 1.86 7.47 -5.14
N VAL A 115 2.52 8.26 -4.29
CA VAL A 115 2.58 8.00 -2.84
C VAL A 115 1.22 8.09 -2.16
N THR A 116 0.37 9.06 -2.55
CA THR A 116 -0.99 9.15 -1.99
C THR A 116 -1.87 7.99 -2.43
N THR A 117 -1.70 7.50 -3.64
CA THR A 117 -2.41 6.33 -4.16
C THR A 117 -2.12 5.06 -3.35
N LEU A 118 -0.93 4.96 -2.77
CA LEU A 118 -0.55 3.85 -1.89
C LEU A 118 -0.98 4.09 -0.43
N LEU A 119 -0.72 5.29 0.11
CA LEU A 119 -0.87 5.57 1.54
C LEU A 119 -2.31 5.82 1.97
N VAL A 120 -3.11 6.53 1.17
CA VAL A 120 -4.51 6.83 1.54
C VAL A 120 -5.34 5.54 1.67
N PRO A 121 -5.32 4.62 0.68
CA PRO A 121 -5.96 3.32 0.84
C PRO A 121 -5.38 2.48 1.99
N LEU A 122 -4.06 2.54 2.24
CA LEU A 122 -3.45 1.84 3.37
C LEU A 122 -4.04 2.30 4.71
N PHE A 123 -4.15 3.62 4.91
CA PHE A 123 -4.71 4.16 6.14
C PHE A 123 -6.19 3.85 6.31
N ALA A 124 -6.96 3.89 5.22
CA ALA A 124 -8.35 3.47 5.21
C ALA A 124 -8.49 1.98 5.56
N THR A 125 -7.64 1.13 4.97
CA THR A 125 -7.61 -0.32 5.25
C THR A 125 -7.19 -0.60 6.70
N ALA A 126 -6.21 0.13 7.24
CA ALA A 126 -5.82 0.03 8.65
C ALA A 126 -6.96 0.42 9.60
N ALA A 127 -7.75 1.44 9.24
CA ALA A 127 -8.95 1.83 9.99
C ALA A 127 -10.05 0.76 9.91
N LEU A 128 -10.25 0.17 8.72
CA LEU A 128 -11.19 -0.93 8.52
C LEU A 128 -10.78 -2.19 9.28
N ALA A 129 -9.48 -2.52 9.29
CA ALA A 129 -8.94 -3.67 10.01
C ALA A 129 -9.29 -3.63 11.49
N ARG A 130 -9.24 -2.44 12.11
CA ARG A 130 -9.64 -2.26 13.51
C ARG A 130 -11.13 -2.56 13.78
N ARG A 131 -11.99 -2.47 12.75
CA ARG A 131 -13.43 -2.76 12.84
C ARG A 131 -13.76 -4.20 12.44
N VAL A 132 -13.03 -4.76 11.49
CA VAL A 132 -13.29 -6.10 10.92
C VAL A 132 -12.65 -7.21 11.74
N ILE A 133 -11.49 -6.92 12.36
CA ILE A 133 -10.73 -7.90 13.13
C ILE A 133 -11.00 -7.68 14.64
N PRO A 134 -11.64 -8.63 15.32
CA PRO A 134 -11.84 -8.55 16.77
C PRO A 134 -10.54 -8.31 17.53
N HIS A 135 -10.58 -7.55 18.61
CA HIS A 135 -9.41 -7.31 19.46
C HIS A 135 -8.82 -8.62 20.02
N SER A 136 -9.67 -9.62 20.28
CA SER A 136 -9.29 -10.93 20.78
C SER A 136 -8.67 -11.87 19.73
N MET A 137 -8.52 -11.42 18.47
CA MET A 137 -8.04 -12.26 17.37
C MET A 137 -6.62 -11.86 16.94
N ALA A 138 -5.72 -12.84 16.88
CA ALA A 138 -4.42 -12.70 16.25
C ALA A 138 -4.56 -12.75 14.71
N TYR A 139 -3.63 -12.11 13.97
CA TYR A 139 -3.72 -12.08 12.51
C TYR A 139 -3.55 -13.44 11.85
N VAL A 140 -2.77 -14.36 12.47
CA VAL A 140 -2.65 -15.73 11.97
C VAL A 140 -3.97 -16.53 11.97
N ASP A 141 -4.98 -16.04 12.71
CA ASP A 141 -6.29 -16.67 12.79
C ASP A 141 -7.36 -16.00 11.91
N LEU A 142 -6.95 -15.05 11.03
CA LEU A 142 -7.84 -14.41 10.09
C LEU A 142 -8.49 -15.42 9.13
N SER A 143 -9.79 -15.23 8.91
CA SER A 143 -10.52 -15.97 7.87
C SER A 143 -10.29 -15.37 6.48
N TYR A 144 -10.50 -16.18 5.45
CA TYR A 144 -10.47 -15.70 4.06
C TYR A 144 -11.39 -14.48 3.84
N ALA A 145 -12.61 -14.51 4.41
CA ALA A 145 -13.56 -13.41 4.26
C ALA A 145 -13.07 -12.09 4.89
N GLN A 146 -12.36 -12.15 6.02
CA GLN A 146 -11.77 -10.95 6.64
C GLN A 146 -10.61 -10.43 5.79
N THR A 147 -9.72 -11.30 5.36
CA THR A 147 -8.59 -10.95 4.50
C THR A 147 -9.08 -10.38 3.16
N PHE A 148 -10.08 -11.01 2.53
CA PHE A 148 -10.68 -10.54 1.29
C PHE A 148 -11.28 -9.12 1.43
N LYS A 149 -11.97 -8.83 2.54
CA LYS A 149 -12.51 -7.48 2.81
C LYS A 149 -11.41 -6.42 2.90
N LEU A 150 -10.28 -6.75 3.52
CA LEU A 150 -9.16 -5.82 3.63
C LEU A 150 -8.47 -5.62 2.29
N SER A 151 -8.24 -6.68 1.54
CA SER A 151 -7.68 -6.62 0.18
C SER A 151 -8.59 -5.82 -0.75
N LEU A 152 -9.89 -6.09 -0.75
CA LEU A 152 -10.86 -5.33 -1.54
C LEU A 152 -10.86 -3.84 -1.19
N ALA A 153 -10.77 -3.50 0.11
CA ALA A 153 -10.70 -2.12 0.55
C ALA A 153 -9.41 -1.43 0.09
N TYR A 154 -8.28 -2.11 0.17
CA TYR A 154 -7.00 -1.57 -0.26
C TYR A 154 -6.96 -1.37 -1.78
N GLN A 155 -7.23 -2.42 -2.56
CA GLN A 155 -7.17 -2.39 -4.01
C GLN A 155 -8.28 -1.50 -4.62
N GLY A 156 -9.49 -1.58 -4.10
CA GLY A 156 -10.57 -0.68 -4.49
C GLY A 156 -10.25 0.79 -4.18
N GLY A 157 -9.62 1.05 -3.04
CA GLY A 157 -9.13 2.37 -2.67
C GLY A 157 -8.08 2.90 -3.65
N ILE A 158 -7.16 2.04 -4.11
CA ILE A 158 -6.18 2.38 -5.15
C ILE A 158 -6.89 2.76 -6.44
N VAL A 159 -7.82 1.95 -6.93
CA VAL A 159 -8.58 2.23 -8.16
C VAL A 159 -9.32 3.57 -8.05
N LEU A 160 -9.99 3.82 -6.92
CA LEU A 160 -10.69 5.08 -6.67
C LEU A 160 -9.74 6.28 -6.68
N TRP A 161 -8.55 6.14 -6.08
CA TRP A 161 -7.59 7.22 -5.98
C TRP A 161 -6.89 7.52 -7.31
N VAL A 162 -6.59 6.48 -8.10
CA VAL A 162 -6.13 6.64 -9.49
C VAL A 162 -7.21 7.32 -10.34
N GLY A 163 -8.45 6.86 -10.22
CA GLY A 163 -9.59 7.48 -10.91
C GLY A 163 -9.77 8.96 -10.54
N PHE A 164 -9.60 9.31 -9.26
CA PHE A 164 -9.62 10.71 -8.82
C PHE A 164 -8.55 11.55 -9.54
N TRP A 165 -7.29 11.09 -9.58
CA TRP A 165 -6.21 11.84 -10.27
C TRP A 165 -6.46 11.96 -11.78
N ALA A 166 -6.94 10.89 -12.42
CA ALA A 166 -7.23 10.91 -13.83
C ALA A 166 -8.37 11.89 -14.18
N LEU A 167 -9.44 11.89 -13.39
CA LEU A 167 -10.55 12.83 -13.55
C LEU A 167 -10.12 14.28 -13.24
N TYR A 168 -9.32 14.48 -12.23
CA TYR A 168 -8.79 15.79 -11.87
C TYR A 168 -7.88 16.37 -12.97
N GLY A 169 -7.06 15.53 -13.59
CA GLY A 169 -6.17 15.92 -14.68
C GLY A 169 -6.89 16.16 -16.00
N GLN A 170 -7.61 15.15 -16.48
CA GLN A 170 -8.14 15.09 -17.84
C GLN A 170 -9.67 15.24 -17.96
N GLY A 171 -10.38 15.35 -16.80
CA GLY A 171 -11.82 15.54 -16.80
C GLY A 171 -12.62 14.27 -17.14
N MET A 172 -13.90 14.46 -17.47
CA MET A 172 -14.89 13.38 -17.67
C MET A 172 -15.09 12.99 -19.16
N GLY A 173 -14.07 13.17 -20.00
CA GLY A 173 -14.14 12.76 -21.42
C GLY A 173 -14.30 11.23 -21.55
N ALA A 174 -14.95 10.78 -22.64
CA ALA A 174 -15.21 9.35 -22.87
C ALA A 174 -13.94 8.51 -22.87
N ASP A 175 -12.89 8.98 -23.52
CA ASP A 175 -11.60 8.29 -23.62
C ASP A 175 -10.93 8.13 -22.25
N ASN A 176 -10.98 9.17 -21.39
CA ASN A 176 -10.44 9.11 -20.03
C ASN A 176 -11.26 8.14 -19.17
N LEU A 177 -12.59 8.18 -19.27
CA LEU A 177 -13.45 7.23 -18.54
C LEU A 177 -13.21 5.79 -18.97
N GLN A 178 -12.99 5.54 -20.27
CA GLN A 178 -12.63 4.22 -20.78
C GLN A 178 -11.27 3.77 -20.23
N SER A 179 -10.28 4.64 -20.21
CA SER A 179 -8.93 4.36 -19.69
C SER A 179 -8.96 4.05 -18.18
N ILE A 180 -9.74 4.82 -17.39
CA ILE A 180 -9.99 4.55 -15.96
C ILE A 180 -10.69 3.20 -15.78
N GLY A 181 -11.71 2.91 -16.59
CA GLY A 181 -12.44 1.64 -16.55
C GLY A 181 -11.56 0.44 -16.87
N SER A 182 -10.72 0.55 -17.87
CA SER A 182 -9.75 -0.49 -18.26
C SER A 182 -8.73 -0.76 -17.15
N PHE A 183 -8.17 0.29 -16.56
CA PHE A 183 -7.30 0.18 -15.40
C PHE A 183 -8.00 -0.49 -14.22
N GLY A 184 -9.20 -0.03 -13.87
CA GLY A 184 -9.98 -0.56 -12.76
C GLY A 184 -10.29 -2.06 -12.93
N ALA A 185 -10.73 -2.47 -14.13
CA ALA A 185 -11.02 -3.86 -14.43
C ALA A 185 -9.76 -4.76 -14.31
N ALA A 186 -8.64 -4.31 -14.88
CA ALA A 186 -7.38 -5.05 -14.79
C ALA A 186 -6.87 -5.12 -13.36
N TYR A 187 -6.93 -4.01 -12.62
CA TYR A 187 -6.42 -3.91 -11.26
C TYR A 187 -7.26 -4.74 -10.27
N MET A 188 -8.58 -4.76 -10.42
CA MET A 188 -9.46 -5.56 -9.57
C MET A 188 -9.25 -7.05 -9.72
N SER A 189 -8.60 -7.54 -10.79
CA SER A 189 -8.20 -8.94 -10.90
C SER A 189 -7.14 -9.34 -9.84
N VAL A 190 -6.32 -8.38 -9.39
CA VAL A 190 -5.34 -8.59 -8.32
C VAL A 190 -6.01 -8.93 -6.99
N VAL A 191 -7.22 -8.41 -6.76
CA VAL A 191 -8.04 -8.73 -5.57
C VAL A 191 -8.33 -10.23 -5.44
N LEU A 192 -8.33 -10.98 -6.54
CA LEU A 192 -8.52 -12.43 -6.49
C LEU A 192 -7.28 -13.17 -5.97
N LEU A 193 -6.09 -12.62 -6.20
CA LEU A 193 -4.80 -13.23 -5.84
C LEU A 193 -4.31 -12.76 -4.47
N GLU A 194 -4.43 -11.48 -4.15
CA GLU A 194 -3.86 -10.90 -2.93
C GLU A 194 -4.35 -11.58 -1.64
N PRO A 195 -5.65 -11.87 -1.43
CA PRO A 195 -6.10 -12.57 -0.23
C PRO A 195 -5.51 -13.98 -0.08
N LEU A 196 -5.23 -14.66 -1.19
CA LEU A 196 -4.59 -15.98 -1.17
C LEU A 196 -3.12 -15.85 -0.73
N ILE A 197 -2.42 -14.82 -1.20
CA ILE A 197 -1.05 -14.54 -0.79
C ILE A 197 -1.02 -14.15 0.69
N ASP A 198 -1.90 -13.25 1.13
CA ASP A 198 -2.03 -12.84 2.53
C ASP A 198 -2.23 -14.04 3.45
N LEU A 199 -3.17 -14.93 3.11
CA LEU A 199 -3.42 -16.16 3.87
C LEU A 199 -2.23 -17.13 3.81
N GLY A 200 -1.55 -17.23 2.67
CA GLY A 200 -0.33 -18.02 2.53
C GLY A 200 0.79 -17.53 3.42
N VAL A 201 1.00 -16.20 3.46
CA VAL A 201 2.00 -15.56 4.34
C VAL A 201 1.64 -15.75 5.81
N LEU A 202 0.35 -15.59 6.18
CA LEU A 202 -0.11 -15.81 7.55
C LEU A 202 -0.03 -17.29 7.95
N ALA A 203 -0.29 -18.22 7.03
CA ALA A 203 -0.08 -19.66 7.27
C ALA A 203 1.39 -19.98 7.50
N ALA A 204 2.30 -19.41 6.70
CA ALA A 204 3.74 -19.52 6.92
C ALA A 204 4.16 -18.92 8.26
N ALA A 205 3.64 -17.75 8.64
CA ALA A 205 3.88 -17.15 9.94
C ALA A 205 3.39 -18.05 11.08
N LYS A 206 2.20 -18.67 10.94
CA LYS A 206 1.67 -19.64 11.92
C LYS A 206 2.59 -20.85 12.10
N TRP A 207 3.22 -21.29 11.02
CA TRP A 207 4.20 -22.38 11.03
C TRP A 207 5.51 -21.95 11.72
N LEU A 208 5.91 -20.69 11.54
CA LEU A 208 7.13 -20.11 12.09
C LEU A 208 6.88 -19.47 13.49
N ARG A 209 6.20 -20.18 14.39
CA ARG A 209 5.88 -19.66 15.73
C ARG A 209 7.10 -19.22 16.55
N GLY A 210 8.30 -19.68 16.21
CA GLY A 210 9.55 -19.20 16.79
C GLY A 210 9.84 -17.72 16.56
N LEU A 211 9.13 -17.08 15.62
CA LEU A 211 9.21 -15.63 15.35
C LEU A 211 8.29 -14.79 16.26
N GLN A 212 7.52 -15.44 17.15
CA GLN A 212 6.68 -14.72 18.10
C GLN A 212 7.53 -13.82 19.00
N GLY A 213 7.20 -12.53 19.06
CA GLY A 213 7.96 -11.53 19.81
C GLY A 213 9.22 -11.02 19.10
N HIS A 214 9.52 -11.52 17.89
CA HIS A 214 10.66 -11.02 17.12
C HIS A 214 10.42 -9.57 16.68
N VAL A 215 11.47 -8.74 16.75
CA VAL A 215 11.41 -7.31 16.46
C VAL A 215 10.94 -6.98 15.03
N ALA A 216 11.19 -7.88 14.09
CA ALA A 216 10.81 -7.72 12.66
C ALA A 216 9.31 -7.93 12.38
N ILE A 217 8.54 -8.47 13.32
CA ILE A 217 7.16 -8.88 13.11
C ILE A 217 6.23 -8.07 14.02
N GLU A 218 5.08 -7.64 13.49
CA GLU A 218 4.04 -6.99 14.27
C GLU A 218 3.51 -7.97 15.35
N ARG A 219 3.38 -7.49 16.58
CA ARG A 219 2.96 -8.35 17.71
C ARG A 219 1.61 -9.01 17.46
N ARG A 220 0.69 -8.29 16.83
CA ARG A 220 -0.66 -8.78 16.55
C ARG A 220 -0.71 -9.93 15.54
N VAL A 221 0.39 -10.23 14.88
CA VAL A 221 0.48 -11.45 14.04
C VAL A 221 0.20 -12.69 14.86
N TYR A 222 0.75 -12.76 16.09
CA TYR A 222 0.66 -13.94 16.96
C TYR A 222 -0.15 -13.73 18.24
N GLN A 223 -0.47 -12.48 18.56
CA GLN A 223 -1.14 -12.13 19.81
C GLN A 223 -2.38 -11.27 19.53
N PRO A 224 -3.46 -11.43 20.27
CA PRO A 224 -4.56 -10.48 20.29
C PRO A 224 -4.08 -9.06 20.64
N ALA A 225 -4.88 -8.05 20.27
CA ALA A 225 -4.58 -6.64 20.54
C ALA A 225 -4.87 -6.27 21.99
#